data_e6857a291a00f73f1f42cf098ddae39f
#
_entry.id   e6857a291a00f73f1f42cf098ddae39f
#
_cell.length_a   1.000
_cell.length_b   1.000
_cell.length_c   1.000
_cell.angle_alpha   90.00
_cell.angle_beta   90.00
_cell.angle_gamma   90.00
#
_symmetry.space_group_name_H-M   'P 1'
#
loop_
_entity.id
_entity.type
_entity.pdbx_description
1 polymer ?
#
loop_
_entity_poly.entity_id
_entity_poly.type
_entity_poly.pdbx_seq_one_letter_code
_entity_poly.pdbx_strand_id
1 'polypeptide(L)'
;TSPSYLIMQSLDMANKYISESYGDKLNALACKLGELKNRLIENGYLLIGDEKLKLCFDCKKYGYFGFEMAEILLKKGIVCEFSDRDYLVMMFTPEISACDVKRLYEALLALPRRSPINEKAPSVGCPERVMSVREAAFSPSVELDVANACGRVLAVANVACPPAIPIVVCGEKIDERAIECFKYYGIERCRVVK
;
A
#
# COMPACT_ATOMS: atom_id res chain seq x y z
N THR A 1 -2.46 9.98 33.19
CA THR A 1 -3.80 9.39 32.93
C THR A 1 -3.73 7.90 33.21
N SER A 2 -4.72 7.36 33.87
CA SER A 2 -4.77 5.93 34.17
C SER A 2 -4.99 5.12 32.90
N PRO A 3 -4.25 4.03 32.69
CA PRO A 3 -4.44 3.19 31.52
C PRO A 3 -5.81 2.47 31.59
N SER A 4 -6.38 2.18 30.43
CA SER A 4 -7.61 1.39 30.35
C SER A 4 -7.33 -0.07 30.71
N TYR A 5 -8.07 -0.61 31.69
CA TYR A 5 -7.95 -2.02 32.11
C TYR A 5 -8.27 -2.98 30.95
N LEU A 6 -9.21 -2.64 30.06
CA LEU A 6 -9.54 -3.45 28.89
C LEU A 6 -8.36 -3.54 27.91
N ILE A 7 -7.66 -2.42 27.69
CA ILE A 7 -6.44 -2.42 26.85
C ILE A 7 -5.33 -3.25 27.51
N MET A 8 -5.12 -3.08 28.82
CA MET A 8 -4.11 -3.85 29.56
C MET A 8 -4.40 -5.35 29.49
N GLN A 9 -5.67 -5.74 29.69
CA GLN A 9 -6.07 -7.15 29.58
C GLN A 9 -5.87 -7.70 28.16
N SER A 10 -6.20 -6.92 27.12
CA SER A 10 -5.98 -7.36 25.73
C SER A 10 -4.50 -7.54 25.40
N LEU A 11 -3.63 -6.68 25.95
CA LEU A 11 -2.17 -6.83 25.81
C LEU A 11 -1.66 -8.09 26.51
N ASP A 12 -2.15 -8.37 27.71
CA ASP A 12 -1.77 -9.59 28.46
C ASP A 12 -2.22 -10.85 27.70
N MET A 13 -3.46 -10.85 27.19
CA MET A 13 -3.95 -11.94 26.35
C MET A 13 -3.14 -12.10 25.06
N ALA A 14 -2.72 -11.00 24.43
CA ALA A 14 -1.87 -11.05 23.23
C ALA A 14 -0.48 -11.66 23.56
N ASN A 15 0.12 -11.26 24.70
CA ASN A 15 1.38 -11.84 25.15
C ASN A 15 1.26 -13.35 25.41
N LYS A 16 0.17 -13.77 26.06
CA LYS A 16 -0.11 -15.20 26.25
C LYS A 16 -0.23 -15.93 24.91
N TYR A 17 -1.03 -15.40 23.98
CA TYR A 17 -1.20 -15.96 22.64
C TYR A 17 0.13 -16.11 21.89
N ILE A 18 0.99 -15.07 21.94
CA ILE A 18 2.31 -15.09 21.30
C ILE A 18 3.23 -16.14 21.92
N SER A 19 3.15 -16.35 23.24
CA SER A 19 3.96 -17.35 23.94
C SER A 19 3.53 -18.80 23.65
N GLU A 20 2.29 -19.01 23.19
CA GLU A 20 1.69 -20.31 22.91
C GLU A 20 1.81 -20.66 21.41
N SER A 21 2.94 -21.24 20.98
CA SER A 21 3.12 -21.79 19.60
C SER A 21 2.92 -20.82 18.42
N TYR A 22 2.90 -19.49 18.66
CA TYR A 22 2.72 -18.52 17.57
C TYR A 22 3.85 -18.56 16.53
N GLY A 23 5.09 -18.79 16.99
CA GLY A 23 6.24 -18.98 16.10
C GLY A 23 6.07 -20.14 15.11
N ASP A 24 5.54 -21.26 15.58
CA ASP A 24 5.28 -22.44 14.74
C ASP A 24 4.18 -22.16 13.73
N LYS A 25 3.12 -21.47 14.14
CA LYS A 25 2.04 -21.02 13.24
C LYS A 25 2.56 -20.08 12.14
N LEU A 26 3.44 -19.15 12.51
CA LEU A 26 4.08 -18.22 11.53
C LEU A 26 4.95 -18.98 10.53
N ASN A 27 5.76 -19.91 10.99
CA ASN A 27 6.61 -20.72 10.13
C ASN A 27 5.79 -21.59 9.17
N ALA A 28 4.73 -22.22 9.67
CA ALA A 28 3.82 -23.01 8.84
C ALA A 28 3.12 -22.16 7.79
N LEU A 29 2.68 -20.95 8.15
CA LEU A 29 2.09 -20.00 7.20
C LEU A 29 3.11 -19.56 6.15
N ALA A 30 4.34 -19.20 6.56
CA ALA A 30 5.39 -18.78 5.64
C ALA A 30 5.71 -19.85 4.59
N CYS A 31 5.75 -21.13 4.98
CA CYS A 31 5.92 -22.25 4.05
C CYS A 31 4.76 -22.31 3.03
N LYS A 32 3.52 -22.28 3.52
CA LYS A 32 2.31 -22.30 2.66
C LYS A 32 2.27 -21.14 1.67
N LEU A 33 2.64 -19.93 2.14
CA LEU A 33 2.70 -18.75 1.27
C LEU A 33 3.85 -18.85 0.26
N GLY A 34 4.96 -19.48 0.61
CA GLY A 34 6.05 -19.79 -0.32
C GLY A 34 5.57 -20.68 -1.47
N GLU A 35 4.83 -21.75 -1.16
CA GLU A 35 4.22 -22.62 -2.16
C GLU A 35 3.20 -21.87 -3.03
N LEU A 36 2.36 -21.04 -2.41
CA LEU A 36 1.41 -20.19 -3.13
C LEU A 36 2.11 -19.23 -4.09
N LYS A 37 3.18 -18.55 -3.64
CA LYS A 37 4.00 -17.66 -4.48
C LYS A 37 4.53 -18.37 -5.71
N ASN A 38 5.14 -19.54 -5.53
CA ASN A 38 5.69 -20.33 -6.64
C ASN A 38 4.60 -20.68 -7.66
N ARG A 39 3.45 -21.16 -7.20
CA ARG A 39 2.31 -21.50 -8.07
C ARG A 39 1.76 -20.28 -8.82
N LEU A 40 1.72 -19.11 -8.18
CA LEU A 40 1.29 -17.87 -8.84
C LEU A 40 2.29 -17.43 -9.92
N ILE A 41 3.59 -17.53 -9.64
CA ILE A 41 4.65 -17.23 -10.62
C ILE A 41 4.57 -18.16 -11.82
N GLU A 42 4.36 -19.47 -11.61
CA GLU A 42 4.15 -20.46 -12.68
C GLU A 42 2.92 -20.12 -13.54
N ASN A 43 1.90 -19.49 -12.96
CA ASN A 43 0.72 -19.01 -13.68
C ASN A 43 0.91 -17.60 -14.30
N GLY A 44 2.15 -17.08 -14.30
CA GLY A 44 2.52 -15.86 -15.00
C GLY A 44 2.30 -14.57 -14.23
N TYR A 45 2.02 -14.63 -12.92
CA TYR A 45 2.03 -13.46 -12.05
C TYR A 45 3.47 -13.02 -11.76
N LEU A 46 3.70 -11.72 -11.72
CA LEU A 46 4.96 -11.15 -11.24
C LEU A 46 4.76 -10.68 -9.80
N LEU A 47 5.47 -11.31 -8.88
CA LEU A 47 5.51 -10.92 -7.47
C LEU A 47 6.79 -10.15 -7.18
N ILE A 48 6.68 -9.13 -6.33
CA ILE A 48 7.77 -8.23 -5.95
C ILE A 48 8.03 -8.36 -4.45
N GLY A 49 9.31 -8.19 -4.07
CA GLY A 49 9.74 -8.27 -2.67
C GLY A 49 9.86 -9.71 -2.17
N ASP A 50 10.52 -9.83 -1.04
CA ASP A 50 10.87 -11.09 -0.40
C ASP A 50 10.11 -11.34 0.92
N GLU A 51 9.21 -10.44 1.29
CA GLU A 51 8.45 -10.56 2.54
C GLU A 51 7.63 -11.86 2.59
N LYS A 52 7.85 -12.64 3.66
CA LYS A 52 7.27 -13.98 3.78
C LYS A 52 5.75 -13.98 3.97
N LEU A 53 5.22 -12.94 4.62
CA LEU A 53 3.80 -12.85 4.98
C LEU A 53 3.00 -11.89 4.08
N LYS A 54 3.62 -11.42 3.00
CA LYS A 54 2.96 -10.54 2.02
C LYS A 54 3.05 -11.12 0.61
N LEU A 55 2.05 -10.83 -0.18
CA LEU A 55 2.07 -10.94 -1.63
C LEU A 55 1.97 -9.52 -2.20
N CYS A 56 2.97 -9.11 -2.96
CA CYS A 56 2.95 -7.85 -3.70
C CYS A 56 2.99 -8.18 -5.19
N PHE A 57 1.93 -7.84 -5.90
CA PHE A 57 1.78 -8.10 -7.33
C PHE A 57 2.16 -6.86 -8.14
N ASP A 58 3.02 -7.01 -9.16
CA ASP A 58 3.08 -6.07 -10.29
C ASP A 58 1.90 -6.38 -11.23
N CYS A 59 0.77 -5.72 -10.98
CA CYS A 59 -0.47 -6.02 -11.67
C CYS A 59 -0.41 -5.69 -13.16
N LYS A 60 0.35 -4.66 -13.54
CA LYS A 60 0.47 -4.23 -14.94
C LYS A 60 1.14 -5.29 -15.83
N LYS A 61 2.02 -6.12 -15.28
CA LYS A 61 2.61 -7.25 -16.01
C LYS A 61 1.61 -8.35 -16.34
N TYR A 62 0.54 -8.44 -15.56
CA TYR A 62 -0.58 -9.37 -15.81
C TYR A 62 -1.70 -8.72 -16.65
N GLY A 63 -1.59 -7.39 -16.92
CA GLY A 63 -2.51 -6.63 -17.76
C GLY A 63 -3.64 -5.95 -17.03
N TYR A 64 -3.50 -5.67 -15.73
CA TYR A 64 -4.46 -4.97 -14.89
C TYR A 64 -3.80 -3.82 -14.13
N PHE A 65 -4.57 -2.80 -13.82
CA PHE A 65 -4.19 -1.88 -12.74
C PHE A 65 -4.44 -2.55 -11.38
N GLY A 66 -3.67 -2.20 -10.35
CA GLY A 66 -3.80 -2.82 -9.04
C GLY A 66 -5.18 -2.59 -8.42
N PHE A 67 -5.73 -1.37 -8.51
CA PHE A 67 -7.09 -1.08 -8.03
C PHE A 67 -8.17 -1.87 -8.79
N GLU A 68 -8.00 -2.10 -10.10
CA GLU A 68 -8.94 -2.90 -10.91
C GLU A 68 -8.95 -4.37 -10.44
N MET A 69 -7.76 -4.94 -10.20
CA MET A 69 -7.63 -6.29 -9.66
C MET A 69 -8.24 -6.38 -8.25
N ALA A 70 -8.01 -5.37 -7.40
CA ALA A 70 -8.59 -5.30 -6.05
C ALA A 70 -10.11 -5.29 -6.08
N GLU A 71 -10.74 -4.53 -6.99
CA GLU A 71 -12.20 -4.50 -7.15
C GLU A 71 -12.77 -5.86 -7.58
N ILE A 72 -12.09 -6.56 -8.49
CA ILE A 72 -12.52 -7.88 -8.93
C ILE A 72 -12.45 -8.88 -7.76
N LEU A 73 -11.39 -8.83 -6.96
CA LEU A 73 -11.22 -9.67 -5.78
C LEU A 73 -12.24 -9.33 -4.68
N LEU A 74 -12.53 -8.04 -4.49
CA LEU A 74 -13.54 -7.60 -3.53
C LEU A 74 -14.93 -8.16 -3.84
N LYS A 75 -15.32 -8.23 -5.13
CA LYS A 75 -16.58 -8.88 -5.56
C LYS A 75 -16.65 -10.38 -5.22
N LYS A 76 -15.49 -11.01 -4.98
CA LYS A 76 -15.37 -12.39 -4.50
C LYS A 76 -15.19 -12.49 -2.99
N GLY A 77 -15.39 -11.39 -2.26
CA GLY A 77 -15.25 -11.31 -0.81
C GLY A 77 -13.80 -11.37 -0.32
N ILE A 78 -12.82 -10.97 -1.16
CA ILE A 78 -11.40 -10.92 -0.82
C ILE A 78 -11.00 -9.44 -0.74
N VAL A 79 -10.63 -9.01 0.47
CA VAL A 79 -10.16 -7.65 0.74
C VAL A 79 -8.65 -7.64 0.69
N CYS A 80 -8.08 -6.69 -0.06
CA CYS A 80 -6.65 -6.49 -0.17
C CYS A 80 -6.19 -5.45 0.85
N GLU A 81 -4.95 -5.55 1.32
CA GLU A 81 -4.35 -4.58 2.24
C GLU A 81 -4.17 -3.21 1.57
N PHE A 82 -3.69 -3.24 0.33
CA PHE A 82 -3.41 -2.04 -0.44
C PHE A 82 -3.54 -2.31 -1.94
N SER A 83 -3.96 -1.29 -2.67
CA SER A 83 -3.88 -1.27 -4.12
C SER A 83 -3.71 0.15 -4.65
N ASP A 84 -2.88 0.29 -5.66
CA ASP A 84 -2.74 1.53 -6.43
C ASP A 84 -2.82 1.24 -7.94
N ARG A 85 -2.27 2.13 -8.75
CA ARG A 85 -2.22 1.95 -10.20
C ARG A 85 -1.29 0.82 -10.64
N ASP A 86 -0.22 0.58 -9.87
CA ASP A 86 0.84 -0.36 -10.24
C ASP A 86 0.72 -1.69 -9.51
N TYR A 87 0.43 -1.64 -8.21
CA TYR A 87 0.60 -2.74 -7.28
C TYR A 87 -0.68 -3.12 -6.56
N LEU A 88 -0.72 -4.37 -6.14
CA LEU A 88 -1.69 -4.93 -5.21
C LEU A 88 -0.93 -5.64 -4.10
N VAL A 89 -1.24 -5.31 -2.84
CA VAL A 89 -0.61 -5.93 -1.68
C VAL A 89 -1.63 -6.68 -0.85
N MET A 90 -1.27 -7.90 -0.47
CA MET A 90 -2.01 -8.72 0.48
C MET A 90 -1.12 -9.04 1.67
N MET A 91 -1.70 -8.98 2.86
CA MET A 91 -1.07 -9.37 4.11
C MET A 91 -1.78 -10.57 4.71
N PHE A 92 -1.00 -11.45 5.33
CA PHE A 92 -1.50 -12.68 5.89
C PHE A 92 -1.11 -12.81 7.36
N THR A 93 -2.03 -13.36 8.15
CA THR A 93 -1.79 -13.70 9.55
C THR A 93 -1.94 -15.20 9.75
N PRO A 94 -1.39 -15.78 10.82
CA PRO A 94 -1.54 -17.22 11.11
C PRO A 94 -2.99 -17.69 11.29
N GLU A 95 -3.90 -16.76 11.48
CA GLU A 95 -5.34 -17.06 11.67
C GLU A 95 -6.08 -17.29 10.33
N ILE A 96 -5.42 -17.07 9.19
CA ILE A 96 -6.06 -17.33 7.90
C ILE A 96 -6.26 -18.84 7.69
N SER A 97 -7.45 -19.22 7.26
CA SER A 97 -7.76 -20.61 7.01
C SER A 97 -7.17 -21.13 5.68
N ALA A 98 -6.95 -22.43 5.59
CA ALA A 98 -6.54 -23.05 4.32
C ALA A 98 -7.59 -22.85 3.22
N CYS A 99 -8.87 -22.77 3.58
CA CYS A 99 -9.96 -22.50 2.66
C CYS A 99 -9.87 -21.09 2.06
N ASP A 100 -9.47 -20.10 2.86
CA ASP A 100 -9.31 -18.72 2.37
C ASP A 100 -8.14 -18.61 1.42
N VAL A 101 -7.01 -19.25 1.72
CA VAL A 101 -5.85 -19.31 0.82
C VAL A 101 -6.23 -20.00 -0.51
N LYS A 102 -6.98 -21.10 -0.44
CA LYS A 102 -7.48 -21.79 -1.63
C LYS A 102 -8.43 -20.89 -2.45
N ARG A 103 -9.39 -20.24 -1.78
CA ARG A 103 -10.33 -19.29 -2.42
C ARG A 103 -9.60 -18.14 -3.11
N LEU A 104 -8.57 -17.58 -2.48
CA LEU A 104 -7.73 -16.55 -3.09
C LEU A 104 -7.04 -17.08 -4.35
N TYR A 105 -6.40 -18.25 -4.27
CA TYR A 105 -5.72 -18.85 -5.41
C TYR A 105 -6.67 -19.10 -6.58
N GLU A 106 -7.85 -19.69 -6.32
CA GLU A 106 -8.87 -19.92 -7.35
C GLU A 106 -9.40 -18.62 -7.94
N ALA A 107 -9.56 -17.57 -7.11
CA ALA A 107 -9.98 -16.26 -7.57
C ALA A 107 -8.97 -15.62 -8.52
N LEU A 108 -7.68 -15.75 -8.22
CA LEU A 108 -6.59 -15.26 -9.06
C LEU A 108 -6.46 -16.05 -10.35
N LEU A 109 -6.57 -17.39 -10.31
CA LEU A 109 -6.53 -18.22 -11.51
C LEU A 109 -7.71 -17.96 -12.46
N ALA A 110 -8.84 -17.53 -11.94
CA ALA A 110 -10.01 -17.19 -12.75
C ALA A 110 -9.87 -15.83 -13.47
N LEU A 111 -8.82 -15.05 -13.18
CA LEU A 111 -8.55 -13.80 -13.89
C LEU A 111 -7.87 -14.10 -15.23
N PRO A 112 -8.50 -13.74 -16.37
CA PRO A 112 -7.86 -13.94 -17.67
C PRO A 112 -6.64 -13.04 -17.79
N ARG A 113 -5.50 -13.57 -18.22
CA ARG A 113 -4.32 -12.77 -18.50
C ARG A 113 -4.60 -11.86 -19.69
N ARG A 114 -4.25 -10.58 -19.53
CA ARG A 114 -4.36 -9.55 -20.58
C ARG A 114 -2.97 -9.14 -21.07
N SER A 115 -2.92 -8.35 -22.13
CA SER A 115 -1.66 -7.74 -22.60
C SER A 115 -1.08 -6.84 -21.51
N PRO A 116 0.24 -6.91 -21.23
CA PRO A 116 0.89 -6.06 -20.24
C PRO A 116 0.67 -4.57 -20.51
N ILE A 117 0.45 -3.81 -19.44
CA ILE A 117 0.37 -2.35 -19.49
C ILE A 117 1.78 -1.80 -19.34
N ASN A 118 2.28 -1.12 -20.39
CA ASN A 118 3.67 -0.62 -20.44
C ASN A 118 3.83 0.80 -19.89
N GLU A 119 2.81 1.36 -19.25
CA GLU A 119 2.90 2.66 -18.60
C GLU A 119 3.83 2.58 -17.39
N LYS A 120 4.79 3.50 -17.29
CA LYS A 120 5.72 3.57 -16.17
C LYS A 120 5.27 4.66 -15.20
N ALA A 121 5.38 4.37 -13.89
CA ALA A 121 5.22 5.39 -12.87
C ALA A 121 6.27 6.50 -13.04
N PRO A 122 5.92 7.77 -12.85
CA PRO A 122 6.89 8.84 -12.80
C PRO A 122 7.88 8.61 -11.67
N SER A 123 9.13 9.03 -11.87
CA SER A 123 10.12 8.95 -10.80
C SER A 123 9.84 10.00 -9.74
N VAL A 124 9.70 9.58 -8.49
CA VAL A 124 9.65 10.50 -7.35
C VAL A 124 11.01 11.17 -7.22
N GLY A 125 11.05 12.51 -7.28
CA GLY A 125 12.25 13.29 -7.06
C GLY A 125 12.60 13.46 -5.58
N CYS A 126 13.61 14.27 -5.31
CA CYS A 126 13.86 14.81 -3.97
C CYS A 126 13.51 16.31 -4.00
N PRO A 127 12.28 16.70 -3.65
CA PRO A 127 11.86 18.08 -3.68
C PRO A 127 12.72 18.95 -2.76
N GLU A 128 12.88 20.23 -3.12
CA GLU A 128 13.65 21.20 -2.33
C GLU A 128 12.94 21.49 -1.00
N ARG A 129 13.64 21.30 0.10
CA ARG A 129 13.14 21.71 1.42
C ARG A 129 13.31 23.21 1.61
N VAL A 130 12.20 23.96 1.71
CA VAL A 130 12.17 25.42 1.82
C VAL A 130 11.97 25.89 3.26
N MET A 131 11.24 25.10 4.06
CA MET A 131 10.99 25.38 5.47
C MET A 131 10.95 24.10 6.29
N SER A 132 10.97 24.23 7.62
CA SER A 132 10.83 23.07 8.48
C SER A 132 9.40 22.50 8.42
N VAL A 133 9.25 21.21 8.71
CA VAL A 133 7.94 20.55 8.82
C VAL A 133 7.03 21.27 9.80
N ARG A 134 7.59 21.71 10.94
CA ARG A 134 6.85 22.47 11.97
C ARG A 134 6.35 23.81 11.44
N GLU A 135 7.20 24.59 10.80
CA GLU A 135 6.81 25.88 10.23
C GLU A 135 5.71 25.71 9.18
N ALA A 136 5.85 24.76 8.26
CA ALA A 136 4.86 24.50 7.23
C ALA A 136 3.52 24.05 7.84
N ALA A 137 3.54 23.12 8.79
CA ALA A 137 2.33 22.58 9.41
C ALA A 137 1.53 23.59 10.24
N PHE A 138 2.20 24.57 10.84
CA PHE A 138 1.58 25.64 11.64
C PHE A 138 1.35 26.95 10.87
N SER A 139 1.78 27.04 9.63
CA SER A 139 1.52 28.20 8.78
C SER A 139 0.07 28.25 8.29
N PRO A 140 -0.49 29.44 8.05
CA PRO A 140 -1.75 29.56 7.31
C PRO A 140 -1.67 28.81 5.97
N SER A 141 -2.67 28.01 5.68
CA SER A 141 -2.66 27.16 4.51
C SER A 141 -3.94 27.32 3.68
N VAL A 142 -3.87 26.90 2.43
CA VAL A 142 -4.99 26.88 1.50
C VAL A 142 -4.95 25.59 0.70
N GLU A 143 -6.12 25.07 0.36
CA GLU A 143 -6.25 23.90 -0.51
C GLU A 143 -6.33 24.36 -1.96
N LEU A 144 -5.49 23.78 -2.82
CA LEU A 144 -5.43 24.06 -4.24
C LEU A 144 -5.58 22.78 -5.05
N ASP A 145 -6.05 22.92 -6.28
CA ASP A 145 -5.91 21.88 -7.27
C ASP A 145 -4.43 21.66 -7.58
N VAL A 146 -4.03 20.40 -7.70
CA VAL A 146 -2.63 20.00 -7.94
C VAL A 146 -2.05 20.71 -9.17
N ALA A 147 -2.84 20.95 -10.21
CA ALA A 147 -2.42 21.69 -11.40
C ALA A 147 -1.91 23.12 -11.09
N ASN A 148 -2.39 23.73 -10.01
CA ASN A 148 -2.06 25.08 -9.57
C ASN A 148 -1.05 25.13 -8.41
N ALA A 149 -0.54 23.96 -7.98
CA ALA A 149 0.31 23.84 -6.80
C ALA A 149 1.81 23.87 -7.10
N CYS A 150 2.23 23.90 -8.37
CA CYS A 150 3.62 23.96 -8.74
C CYS A 150 4.31 25.20 -8.15
N GLY A 151 5.48 25.03 -7.56
CA GLY A 151 6.23 26.08 -6.91
C GLY A 151 5.76 26.45 -5.50
N ARG A 152 4.62 25.92 -5.03
CA ARG A 152 4.11 26.14 -3.66
C ARG A 152 4.76 25.17 -2.68
N VAL A 153 4.72 25.51 -1.40
CA VAL A 153 5.24 24.66 -0.31
C VAL A 153 4.11 23.81 0.27
N LEU A 154 4.32 22.51 0.40
CA LEU A 154 3.32 21.61 0.98
C LEU A 154 3.17 21.88 2.48
N ALA A 155 1.94 22.12 2.92
CA ALA A 155 1.61 22.38 4.31
C ALA A 155 1.21 21.12 5.09
N VAL A 156 0.58 20.15 4.42
CA VAL A 156 0.09 18.91 5.05
C VAL A 156 0.43 17.74 4.14
N ALA A 157 1.18 16.80 4.67
CA ALA A 157 1.53 15.56 3.99
C ALA A 157 0.36 14.55 4.04
N ASN A 158 -0.78 14.90 3.46
CA ASN A 158 -1.91 14.01 3.27
C ASN A 158 -1.87 13.29 1.92
N VAL A 159 -0.74 13.35 1.26
CA VAL A 159 -0.47 12.78 -0.05
C VAL A 159 0.37 11.53 0.18
N ALA A 160 -0.11 10.66 1.06
CA ALA A 160 0.53 9.39 1.31
C ALA A 160 -0.06 8.36 0.34
N CYS A 161 0.81 7.76 -0.45
CA CYS A 161 0.53 6.45 -0.99
C CYS A 161 0.71 5.45 0.17
N PRO A 162 -0.25 4.64 0.59
CA PRO A 162 0.09 3.48 1.39
C PRO A 162 1.01 2.55 0.58
N PRO A 163 2.06 2.00 1.20
CA PRO A 163 2.53 2.15 2.55
C PRO A 163 3.35 3.42 2.79
N ALA A 164 2.68 4.57 2.85
CA ALA A 164 3.16 5.83 3.42
C ALA A 164 4.54 6.35 2.95
N ILE A 165 4.86 6.23 1.66
CA ILE A 165 5.97 6.97 1.08
C ILE A 165 5.39 8.25 0.48
N PRO A 166 5.57 9.42 1.12
CA PRO A 166 5.03 10.68 0.60
C PRO A 166 5.75 11.07 -0.69
N ILE A 167 5.01 11.57 -1.66
CA ILE A 167 5.57 12.17 -2.88
C ILE A 167 6.29 13.48 -2.52
N VAL A 168 5.69 14.27 -1.65
CA VAL A 168 6.24 15.52 -1.10
C VAL A 168 5.95 15.56 0.40
N VAL A 169 6.90 16.03 1.19
CA VAL A 169 6.76 16.17 2.65
C VAL A 169 6.43 17.64 3.00
N CYS A 170 5.81 17.87 4.18
CA CYS A 170 5.58 19.21 4.69
C CYS A 170 6.87 20.06 4.69
N GLY A 171 6.81 21.27 4.15
CA GLY A 171 7.93 22.18 4.06
C GLY A 171 8.78 22.04 2.80
N GLU A 172 8.46 21.07 1.96
CA GLU A 172 9.07 20.92 0.63
C GLU A 172 8.26 21.65 -0.44
N LYS A 173 8.98 22.10 -1.46
CA LYS A 173 8.42 22.78 -2.63
C LYS A 173 7.93 21.76 -3.65
N ILE A 174 6.70 21.89 -4.07
CA ILE A 174 6.08 21.06 -5.09
C ILE A 174 6.67 21.44 -6.45
N ASP A 175 7.42 20.54 -7.07
CA ASP A 175 7.99 20.70 -8.40
C ASP A 175 7.12 20.04 -9.48
N GLU A 176 7.52 20.17 -10.75
CA GLU A 176 6.80 19.58 -11.88
C GLU A 176 6.73 18.05 -11.80
N ARG A 177 7.79 17.40 -11.32
CA ARG A 177 7.82 15.94 -11.14
C ARG A 177 6.84 15.49 -10.08
N ALA A 178 6.74 16.24 -8.98
CA ALA A 178 5.74 15.98 -7.93
C ALA A 178 4.32 16.12 -8.49
N ILE A 179 4.06 17.11 -9.36
CA ILE A 179 2.76 17.27 -10.05
C ILE A 179 2.45 16.06 -10.95
N GLU A 180 3.44 15.57 -11.69
CA GLU A 180 3.27 14.36 -12.52
C GLU A 180 2.94 13.14 -11.67
N CYS A 181 3.64 12.96 -10.54
CA CYS A 181 3.35 11.88 -9.58
C CYS A 181 1.93 12.02 -8.99
N PHE A 182 1.53 13.22 -8.58
CA PHE A 182 0.20 13.45 -8.04
C PHE A 182 -0.89 13.05 -9.05
N LYS A 183 -0.76 13.51 -10.29
CA LYS A 183 -1.70 13.16 -11.38
C LYS A 183 -1.72 11.65 -11.65
N TYR A 184 -0.56 11.02 -11.66
CA TYR A 184 -0.44 9.59 -11.90
C TYR A 184 -1.18 8.76 -10.86
N TYR A 185 -1.08 9.14 -9.58
CA TYR A 185 -1.75 8.47 -8.46
C TYR A 185 -3.16 9.00 -8.16
N GLY A 186 -3.72 9.85 -9.04
CA GLY A 186 -5.09 10.34 -8.91
C GLY A 186 -5.29 11.36 -7.78
N ILE A 187 -4.22 12.05 -7.37
CA ILE A 187 -4.31 13.10 -6.35
C ILE A 187 -4.68 14.41 -7.05
N GLU A 188 -5.88 14.89 -6.79
CA GLU A 188 -6.42 16.06 -7.46
C GLU A 188 -6.16 17.36 -6.70
N ARG A 189 -6.09 17.30 -5.37
CA ARG A 189 -5.97 18.47 -4.48
C ARG A 189 -4.90 18.27 -3.43
N CYS A 190 -4.22 19.35 -3.07
CA CYS A 190 -3.24 19.37 -1.99
C CYS A 190 -3.33 20.68 -1.18
N ARG A 191 -2.89 20.62 0.07
CA ARG A 191 -2.87 21.78 0.96
C ARG A 191 -1.48 22.40 0.99
N VAL A 192 -1.39 23.67 0.65
CA VAL A 192 -0.13 24.43 0.56
C VAL A 192 -0.11 25.62 1.50
N VAL A 193 1.08 26.06 1.89
CA VAL A 193 1.29 27.27 2.66
C VAL A 193 0.83 28.48 1.83
N LYS A 194 0.15 29.44 2.49
CA LYS A 194 -0.32 30.70 1.84
C LYS A 194 0.81 31.59 1.40
#